data_da7bf8d54fd73841332113c31f2d6323
#
_entry.id   da7bf8d54fd73841332113c31f2d6323
#
_cell.length_a   1.000
_cell.length_b   1.000
_cell.length_c   1.000
_cell.angle_alpha   90.00
_cell.angle_beta   90.00
_cell.angle_gamma   90.00
#
_symmetry.space_group_name_H-M   'P 1'
#
loop_
_entity.id
_entity.type
_entity.pdbx_description
1 polymer ?
#
loop_
_entity_poly.entity_id
_entity_poly.type
_entity_poly.pdbx_seq_one_letter_code
_entity_poly.pdbx_strand_id
1 'polypeptide(L)'
;MKSIFPDALFDALLQTSIIVEADHKYRSTIRVSNFYLPSLPLPDHDTSWLYYIHSSFPASSDSVFFGPDTYLFLSCLQRASHHLPHPPKTIIDVCCGSGAGAIHLARTYTNAEALGLDLNPRALSLGAVNAALAGTKVAFHESNLYAAIPEDMKASGIDLIVSNPPYIASSAEIQDLPIYADGGAEFGLDISLRIVEEGMSILSPTGVIIIYTGVAIPVAEPGRDAFLERLESVEGVEVVEYTILHPDMWPEEIGRGAYADVSRIQAVGAVLRRRT
;
A
#
# COMPACT_ATOMS: atom_id res chain seq x y z
N MET A 1 16.49 22.43 -20.91
CA MET A 1 15.29 21.57 -20.93
C MET A 1 14.31 21.92 -22.04
N LYS A 2 14.13 23.21 -22.41
CA LYS A 2 13.31 23.57 -23.59
C LYS A 2 13.73 22.89 -24.91
N SER A 3 14.95 22.34 -24.99
CA SER A 3 15.42 21.57 -26.17
C SER A 3 15.04 20.08 -26.10
N ILE A 4 14.48 19.59 -24.98
CA ILE A 4 14.12 18.18 -24.78
C ILE A 4 12.63 17.97 -25.05
N PHE A 5 11.79 18.94 -24.68
CA PHE A 5 10.36 18.90 -24.87
C PHE A 5 9.90 19.96 -25.88
N PRO A 6 8.88 19.67 -26.72
CA PRO A 6 8.15 20.72 -27.45
C PRO A 6 7.64 21.80 -26.48
N ASP A 7 7.68 23.08 -26.88
CA ASP A 7 7.31 24.20 -26.01
C ASP A 7 5.90 24.02 -25.38
N ALA A 8 4.92 23.63 -26.17
CA ALA A 8 3.57 23.40 -25.67
C ALA A 8 3.48 22.30 -24.57
N LEU A 9 4.29 21.24 -24.69
CA LEU A 9 4.35 20.19 -23.67
C LEU A 9 5.08 20.71 -22.42
N PHE A 10 6.17 21.45 -22.60
CA PHE A 10 6.92 22.02 -21.49
C PHE A 10 6.05 22.99 -20.67
N ASP A 11 5.30 23.86 -21.34
CA ASP A 11 4.38 24.80 -20.71
C ASP A 11 3.25 24.07 -19.95
N ALA A 12 2.68 23.01 -20.54
CA ALA A 12 1.66 22.19 -19.89
C ALA A 12 2.23 21.49 -18.63
N LEU A 13 3.45 20.96 -18.67
CA LEU A 13 4.09 20.32 -17.52
C LEU A 13 4.36 21.32 -16.39
N LEU A 14 4.70 22.58 -16.71
CA LEU A 14 4.84 23.66 -15.72
C LEU A 14 3.47 24.04 -15.12
N GLN A 15 2.45 24.25 -15.96
CA GLN A 15 1.11 24.63 -15.52
C GLN A 15 0.48 23.58 -14.59
N THR A 16 0.74 22.31 -14.82
CA THR A 16 0.28 21.19 -14.01
C THR A 16 1.19 20.89 -12.82
N SER A 17 2.25 21.66 -12.61
CA SER A 17 3.26 21.43 -11.56
C SER A 17 3.92 20.04 -11.60
N ILE A 18 3.87 19.34 -12.74
CA ILE A 18 4.62 18.10 -12.97
C ILE A 18 6.12 18.41 -13.03
N ILE A 19 6.46 19.58 -13.57
CA ILE A 19 7.81 20.15 -13.51
C ILE A 19 7.72 21.44 -12.71
N VAL A 20 8.67 21.65 -11.81
CA VAL A 20 8.82 22.90 -11.05
C VAL A 20 10.20 23.47 -11.22
N GLU A 21 10.32 24.79 -11.19
CA GLU A 21 11.61 25.48 -11.16
C GLU A 21 12.11 25.57 -9.71
N ALA A 22 13.35 25.15 -9.49
CA ALA A 22 14.05 25.25 -8.20
C ALA A 22 15.54 25.47 -8.49
N ASP A 23 16.15 26.49 -7.85
CA ASP A 23 17.57 26.80 -7.96
C ASP A 23 18.04 26.96 -9.41
N HIS A 24 17.26 27.68 -10.23
CA HIS A 24 17.50 27.91 -11.67
C HIS A 24 17.55 26.61 -12.50
N LYS A 25 16.97 25.54 -11.99
CA LYS A 25 16.83 24.25 -12.67
C LYS A 25 15.37 23.80 -12.63
N TYR A 26 15.02 22.90 -13.56
CA TYR A 26 13.71 22.24 -13.53
C TYR A 26 13.86 20.83 -12.98
N ARG A 27 12.94 20.45 -12.10
CA ARG A 27 12.84 19.08 -11.58
C ARG A 27 11.44 18.56 -11.75
N SER A 28 11.31 17.25 -11.92
CA SER A 28 10.01 16.59 -11.89
C SER A 28 9.52 16.41 -10.45
N THR A 29 8.24 16.60 -10.21
CA THR A 29 7.56 16.30 -8.95
C THR A 29 7.02 14.87 -8.92
N ILE A 30 7.08 14.16 -10.06
CA ILE A 30 6.65 12.78 -10.21
C ILE A 30 7.79 11.89 -10.69
N ARG A 31 7.63 10.61 -10.43
CA ARG A 31 8.41 9.49 -10.99
C ARG A 31 7.48 8.46 -11.58
N VAL A 32 8.03 7.56 -12.39
CA VAL A 32 7.33 6.41 -12.94
C VAL A 32 8.08 5.16 -12.50
N SER A 33 7.37 4.25 -11.88
CA SER A 33 7.85 2.90 -11.57
C SER A 33 7.03 1.89 -12.36
N ASN A 34 7.53 0.67 -12.51
CA ASN A 34 6.83 -0.39 -13.21
C ASN A 34 6.84 -1.70 -12.39
N PHE A 35 5.87 -2.55 -12.70
CA PHE A 35 5.79 -3.91 -12.17
C PHE A 35 5.39 -4.88 -13.27
N TYR A 36 6.04 -6.05 -13.31
CA TYR A 36 5.77 -7.08 -14.32
C TYR A 36 4.77 -8.11 -13.81
N LEU A 37 3.70 -8.33 -14.56
CA LEU A 37 2.65 -9.31 -14.28
C LEU A 37 2.68 -10.43 -15.32
N PRO A 38 3.35 -11.56 -15.08
CA PRO A 38 3.57 -12.60 -16.09
C PRO A 38 2.32 -13.38 -16.50
N SER A 39 1.21 -13.26 -15.75
CA SER A 39 0.08 -14.18 -15.83
C SER A 39 -1.08 -13.73 -16.74
N LEU A 40 -0.97 -12.61 -17.46
CA LEU A 40 -2.07 -12.10 -18.27
C LEU A 40 -1.67 -12.00 -19.74
N PRO A 41 -2.01 -13.01 -20.57
CA PRO A 41 -2.03 -12.83 -22.02
C PRO A 41 -3.17 -11.86 -22.37
N LEU A 42 -2.83 -10.64 -22.76
CA LEU A 42 -3.80 -9.76 -23.41
C LEU A 42 -3.73 -10.00 -24.92
N PRO A 43 -4.88 -10.04 -25.60
CA PRO A 43 -4.95 -10.45 -27.01
C PRO A 43 -4.19 -9.57 -27.98
N ASP A 44 -3.88 -8.31 -27.69
CA ASP A 44 -3.38 -7.36 -28.68
C ASP A 44 -2.19 -6.47 -28.31
N HIS A 45 -1.69 -6.48 -27.08
CA HIS A 45 -0.50 -5.71 -26.69
C HIS A 45 0.30 -6.43 -25.60
N ASP A 46 1.61 -6.42 -25.71
CA ASP A 46 2.56 -6.89 -24.68
C ASP A 46 2.50 -5.96 -23.44
N THR A 47 1.41 -6.04 -22.69
CA THR A 47 1.13 -5.21 -21.52
C THR A 47 1.16 -6.00 -20.22
N SER A 48 2.12 -6.92 -20.10
CA SER A 48 2.48 -7.54 -18.82
C SER A 48 3.12 -6.53 -17.84
N TRP A 49 3.49 -5.35 -18.33
CA TRP A 49 4.03 -4.27 -17.53
C TRP A 49 2.94 -3.30 -17.07
N LEU A 50 2.87 -3.09 -15.76
CA LEU A 50 2.08 -2.02 -15.16
C LEU A 50 3.00 -0.85 -14.82
N TYR A 51 2.55 0.37 -15.11
CA TYR A 51 3.27 1.60 -14.83
C TYR A 51 2.52 2.41 -13.78
N TYR A 52 3.27 2.94 -12.81
CA TYR A 52 2.73 3.72 -11.69
C TYR A 52 3.41 5.07 -11.60
N ILE A 53 2.62 6.13 -11.69
CA ILE A 53 3.04 7.49 -11.42
C ILE A 53 2.94 7.71 -9.91
N HIS A 54 4.00 8.25 -9.31
CA HIS A 54 4.09 8.53 -7.89
C HIS A 54 4.93 9.78 -7.63
N SER A 55 5.05 10.24 -6.39
CA SER A 55 5.82 11.43 -6.04
C SER A 55 7.34 11.21 -6.20
N SER A 56 8.06 12.27 -6.59
CA SER A 56 9.51 12.31 -6.56
C SER A 56 10.03 12.85 -5.22
N PHE A 57 11.33 12.69 -4.95
CA PHE A 57 11.99 13.30 -3.81
C PHE A 57 12.38 14.76 -4.08
N PRO A 58 12.50 15.60 -3.01
CA PRO A 58 12.23 15.31 -1.61
C PRO A 58 10.73 15.10 -1.35
N ALA A 59 10.41 14.32 -0.33
CA ALA A 59 9.04 14.08 0.09
C ALA A 59 8.40 15.33 0.70
N SER A 60 7.12 15.53 0.48
CA SER A 60 6.24 16.47 1.17
C SER A 60 5.22 15.68 2.01
N SER A 61 4.47 16.35 2.88
CA SER A 61 3.46 15.71 3.74
C SER A 61 2.44 14.89 2.95
N ASP A 62 2.08 15.34 1.74
CA ASP A 62 1.12 14.71 0.81
C ASP A 62 1.77 13.82 -0.25
N SER A 63 3.07 13.52 -0.13
CA SER A 63 3.75 12.66 -1.10
C SER A 63 3.11 11.28 -1.18
N VAL A 64 3.13 10.71 -2.38
CA VAL A 64 2.63 9.36 -2.66
C VAL A 64 3.82 8.48 -2.95
N PHE A 65 4.02 7.51 -2.08
CA PHE A 65 5.16 6.60 -2.13
C PHE A 65 4.96 5.47 -3.14
N PHE A 66 6.06 5.08 -3.79
CA PHE A 66 6.22 3.82 -4.50
C PHE A 66 7.70 3.44 -4.44
N GLY A 67 8.01 2.32 -3.80
CA GLY A 67 9.39 1.92 -3.55
C GLY A 67 9.52 0.42 -3.25
N PRO A 68 10.61 0.00 -2.59
CA PRO A 68 10.89 -1.42 -2.30
C PRO A 68 9.72 -2.14 -1.63
N ASP A 69 9.05 -1.49 -0.67
CA ASP A 69 7.87 -2.04 0.03
C ASP A 69 6.75 -2.37 -0.93
N THR A 70 6.48 -1.49 -1.89
CA THR A 70 5.41 -1.70 -2.87
C THR A 70 5.69 -2.94 -3.72
N TYR A 71 6.94 -3.17 -4.12
CA TYR A 71 7.33 -4.37 -4.86
C TYR A 71 7.18 -5.64 -4.02
N LEU A 72 7.57 -5.60 -2.76
CA LEU A 72 7.40 -6.73 -1.83
C LEU A 72 5.92 -7.01 -1.56
N PHE A 73 5.12 -5.97 -1.35
CA PHE A 73 3.68 -6.07 -1.20
C PHE A 73 3.01 -6.72 -2.42
N LEU A 74 3.26 -6.22 -3.63
CA LEU A 74 2.70 -6.80 -4.85
C LEU A 74 3.12 -8.27 -5.04
N SER A 75 4.37 -8.60 -4.73
CA SER A 75 4.86 -9.99 -4.74
C SER A 75 4.19 -10.85 -3.67
N CYS A 76 3.87 -10.28 -2.51
CA CYS A 76 3.10 -10.95 -1.46
C CYS A 76 1.68 -11.25 -1.95
N LEU A 77 0.99 -10.28 -2.58
CA LEU A 77 -0.35 -10.48 -3.14
C LEU A 77 -0.38 -11.62 -4.17
N GLN A 78 0.60 -11.68 -5.07
CA GLN A 78 0.71 -12.76 -6.05
C GLN A 78 0.83 -14.14 -5.37
N ARG A 79 1.68 -14.26 -4.35
CA ARG A 79 1.88 -15.52 -3.63
C ARG A 79 0.67 -15.90 -2.80
N ALA A 80 0.09 -14.94 -2.09
CA ALA A 80 -1.04 -15.19 -1.19
C ALA A 80 -2.36 -15.53 -1.93
N SER A 81 -2.43 -15.32 -3.24
CA SER A 81 -3.63 -15.58 -4.04
C SER A 81 -4.15 -17.02 -3.96
N HIS A 82 -3.29 -18.01 -3.65
CA HIS A 82 -3.71 -19.40 -3.49
C HIS A 82 -4.51 -19.68 -2.23
N HIS A 83 -4.52 -18.75 -1.26
CA HIS A 83 -5.35 -18.84 -0.07
C HIS A 83 -6.81 -18.40 -0.30
N LEU A 84 -7.10 -17.78 -1.44
CA LEU A 84 -8.46 -17.43 -1.80
C LEU A 84 -9.24 -18.70 -2.21
N PRO A 85 -10.36 -19.01 -1.56
CA PRO A 85 -11.14 -20.23 -1.89
C PRO A 85 -11.81 -20.14 -3.24
N HIS A 86 -12.02 -18.93 -3.75
CA HIS A 86 -12.60 -18.62 -5.07
C HIS A 86 -12.11 -17.23 -5.52
N PRO A 87 -12.21 -16.87 -6.81
CA PRO A 87 -11.95 -15.52 -7.26
C PRO A 87 -12.82 -14.51 -6.49
N PRO A 88 -12.23 -13.42 -5.92
CA PRO A 88 -12.98 -12.44 -5.16
C PRO A 88 -13.93 -11.64 -6.07
N LYS A 89 -15.10 -11.30 -5.57
CA LYS A 89 -16.06 -10.41 -6.22
C LYS A 89 -15.87 -8.96 -5.80
N THR A 90 -15.42 -8.78 -4.54
CA THR A 90 -15.17 -7.47 -3.93
C THR A 90 -13.75 -7.40 -3.42
N ILE A 91 -13.04 -6.33 -3.77
CA ILE A 91 -11.64 -6.09 -3.40
C ILE A 91 -11.51 -4.69 -2.81
N ILE A 92 -10.92 -4.57 -1.64
CA ILE A 92 -10.63 -3.29 -1.01
C ILE A 92 -9.12 -3.20 -0.77
N ASP A 93 -8.48 -2.15 -1.28
CA ASP A 93 -7.09 -1.77 -0.99
C ASP A 93 -7.11 -0.58 -0.02
N VAL A 94 -6.78 -0.83 1.23
CA VAL A 94 -6.77 0.18 2.31
C VAL A 94 -5.39 0.81 2.41
N CYS A 95 -5.33 2.14 2.54
CA CYS A 95 -4.11 2.93 2.40
C CYS A 95 -3.46 2.69 1.01
N CYS A 96 -4.28 2.81 -0.03
CA CYS A 96 -3.96 2.35 -1.39
C CYS A 96 -2.83 3.14 -2.07
N GLY A 97 -2.46 4.33 -1.58
CA GLY A 97 -1.43 5.16 -2.15
C GLY A 97 -1.64 5.42 -3.66
N SER A 98 -0.67 5.05 -4.48
CA SER A 98 -0.75 5.16 -5.95
C SER A 98 -1.71 4.15 -6.61
N GLY A 99 -2.46 3.37 -5.82
CA GLY A 99 -3.38 2.34 -6.29
C GLY A 99 -2.72 1.02 -6.67
N ALA A 100 -1.50 0.76 -6.21
CA ALA A 100 -0.70 -0.37 -6.68
C ALA A 100 -1.40 -1.72 -6.42
N GLY A 101 -1.89 -1.96 -5.20
CA GLY A 101 -2.59 -3.20 -4.84
C GLY A 101 -3.92 -3.36 -5.57
N ALA A 102 -4.78 -2.33 -5.54
CA ALA A 102 -6.07 -2.35 -6.20
C ALA A 102 -5.96 -2.60 -7.70
N ILE A 103 -5.04 -1.90 -8.39
CA ILE A 103 -4.82 -2.03 -9.83
C ILE A 103 -4.28 -3.43 -10.18
N HIS A 104 -3.30 -3.93 -9.41
CA HIS A 104 -2.76 -5.27 -9.58
C HIS A 104 -3.84 -6.33 -9.49
N LEU A 105 -4.70 -6.25 -8.47
CA LEU A 105 -5.77 -7.20 -8.24
C LEU A 105 -6.90 -7.06 -9.26
N ALA A 106 -7.28 -5.83 -9.65
CA ALA A 106 -8.28 -5.60 -10.70
C ALA A 106 -7.82 -6.11 -12.08
N ARG A 107 -6.51 -6.14 -12.34
CA ARG A 107 -5.93 -6.80 -13.54
C ARG A 107 -6.00 -8.31 -13.45
N THR A 108 -5.83 -8.87 -12.26
CA THR A 108 -5.88 -10.32 -12.03
C THR A 108 -7.33 -10.83 -12.00
N TYR A 109 -8.23 -10.08 -11.38
CA TYR A 109 -9.64 -10.46 -11.16
C TYR A 109 -10.56 -9.46 -11.88
N THR A 110 -10.62 -9.55 -13.19
CA THR A 110 -11.28 -8.57 -14.07
C THR A 110 -12.78 -8.40 -13.84
N ASN A 111 -13.44 -9.35 -13.17
CA ASN A 111 -14.86 -9.31 -12.81
C ASN A 111 -15.10 -8.80 -11.38
N ALA A 112 -14.06 -8.50 -10.63
CA ALA A 112 -14.19 -7.98 -9.28
C ALA A 112 -14.51 -6.49 -9.29
N GLU A 113 -15.32 -6.05 -8.33
CA GLU A 113 -15.46 -4.65 -7.96
C GLU A 113 -14.30 -4.29 -7.02
N ALA A 114 -13.44 -3.36 -7.46
CA ALA A 114 -12.23 -2.98 -6.75
C ALA A 114 -12.30 -1.51 -6.30
N LEU A 115 -12.03 -1.27 -5.01
CA LEU A 115 -11.95 0.05 -4.40
C LEU A 115 -10.56 0.27 -3.82
N GLY A 116 -10.01 1.49 -4.03
CA GLY A 116 -8.84 1.99 -3.33
C GLY A 116 -9.25 3.07 -2.34
N LEU A 117 -8.86 2.93 -1.08
CA LEU A 117 -9.17 3.84 0.02
C LEU A 117 -7.90 4.47 0.56
N ASP A 118 -7.88 5.80 0.65
CA ASP A 118 -6.74 6.55 1.20
C ASP A 118 -7.20 7.86 1.83
N LEU A 119 -6.46 8.36 2.82
CA LEU A 119 -6.68 9.70 3.41
C LEU A 119 -6.14 10.83 2.52
N ASN A 120 -5.20 10.52 1.64
CA ASN A 120 -4.49 11.51 0.84
C ASN A 120 -5.18 11.73 -0.52
N PRO A 121 -5.82 12.89 -0.76
CA PRO A 121 -6.49 13.16 -2.04
C PRO A 121 -5.55 13.09 -3.25
N ARG A 122 -4.25 13.37 -3.05
CA ARG A 122 -3.24 13.24 -4.11
C ARG A 122 -2.99 11.78 -4.48
N ALA A 123 -3.00 10.88 -3.50
CA ALA A 123 -2.92 9.44 -3.73
C ALA A 123 -4.08 8.96 -4.61
N LEU A 124 -5.31 9.36 -4.27
CA LEU A 124 -6.51 9.00 -5.03
C LEU A 124 -6.46 9.51 -6.48
N SER A 125 -5.99 10.76 -6.66
CA SER A 125 -5.82 11.35 -7.99
C SER A 125 -4.78 10.59 -8.83
N LEU A 126 -3.63 10.23 -8.25
CA LEU A 126 -2.61 9.42 -8.93
C LEU A 126 -3.09 7.99 -9.17
N GLY A 127 -3.80 7.40 -8.21
CA GLY A 127 -4.42 6.09 -8.35
C GLY A 127 -5.37 6.01 -9.53
N ALA A 128 -6.24 7.02 -9.71
CA ALA A 128 -7.16 7.10 -10.85
C ALA A 128 -6.41 7.20 -12.19
N VAL A 129 -5.33 7.99 -12.26
CA VAL A 129 -4.48 8.07 -13.46
C VAL A 129 -3.80 6.73 -13.74
N ASN A 130 -3.24 6.09 -12.71
CA ASN A 130 -2.56 4.80 -12.84
C ASN A 130 -3.52 3.69 -13.26
N ALA A 131 -4.75 3.67 -12.73
CA ALA A 131 -5.79 2.73 -13.14
C ALA A 131 -6.18 2.91 -14.61
N ALA A 132 -6.31 4.16 -15.07
CA ALA A 132 -6.55 4.47 -16.48
C ALA A 132 -5.41 4.01 -17.39
N LEU A 133 -4.15 4.24 -16.98
CA LEU A 133 -2.96 3.75 -17.70
C LEU A 133 -2.92 2.21 -17.77
N ALA A 134 -3.34 1.55 -16.70
CA ALA A 134 -3.39 0.09 -16.63
C ALA A 134 -4.62 -0.50 -17.34
N GLY A 135 -5.58 0.32 -17.81
CA GLY A 135 -6.83 -0.14 -18.40
C GLY A 135 -7.72 -0.91 -17.41
N THR A 136 -7.69 -0.54 -16.12
CA THR A 136 -8.48 -1.18 -15.06
C THR A 136 -9.61 -0.28 -14.58
N LYS A 137 -10.63 -0.91 -13.99
CA LYS A 137 -11.73 -0.21 -13.31
C LYS A 137 -11.50 -0.35 -11.80
N VAL A 138 -11.03 0.72 -11.18
CA VAL A 138 -10.89 0.86 -9.74
C VAL A 138 -11.55 2.16 -9.32
N ALA A 139 -12.43 2.13 -8.34
CA ALA A 139 -12.98 3.34 -7.72
C ALA A 139 -12.07 3.76 -6.57
N PHE A 140 -11.79 5.07 -6.47
CA PHE A 140 -10.94 5.62 -5.41
C PHE A 140 -11.73 6.58 -4.54
N HIS A 141 -11.67 6.40 -3.22
CA HIS A 141 -12.42 7.22 -2.26
C HIS A 141 -11.52 7.70 -1.13
N GLU A 142 -11.68 8.97 -0.76
CA GLU A 142 -11.09 9.50 0.46
C GLU A 142 -11.75 8.85 1.66
N SER A 143 -10.94 8.20 2.51
CA SER A 143 -11.46 7.38 3.60
C SER A 143 -10.45 7.27 4.74
N ASN A 144 -10.94 7.41 5.97
CA ASN A 144 -10.23 6.92 7.14
C ASN A 144 -10.56 5.42 7.27
N LEU A 145 -9.61 4.58 6.88
CA LEU A 145 -9.77 3.14 6.74
C LEU A 145 -11.04 2.80 5.94
N TYR A 146 -12.03 2.17 6.57
CA TYR A 146 -13.23 1.62 5.93
C TYR A 146 -14.44 2.57 5.92
N ALA A 147 -14.26 3.82 6.36
CA ALA A 147 -15.38 4.74 6.56
C ALA A 147 -16.19 5.04 5.29
N ALA A 148 -15.53 5.10 4.12
CA ALA A 148 -16.17 5.42 2.85
C ALA A 148 -16.73 4.21 2.07
N ILE A 149 -16.63 2.98 2.62
CA ILE A 149 -17.20 1.81 1.95
C ILE A 149 -18.74 1.91 2.00
N PRO A 150 -19.44 1.73 0.85
CA PRO A 150 -20.89 1.69 0.81
C PRO A 150 -21.48 0.65 1.78
N GLU A 151 -22.57 1.00 2.46
CA GLU A 151 -23.17 0.14 3.50
C GLU A 151 -23.72 -1.19 2.94
N ASP A 152 -24.23 -1.20 1.72
CA ASP A 152 -24.66 -2.41 1.03
C ASP A 152 -23.49 -3.34 0.71
N MET A 153 -22.34 -2.80 0.37
CA MET A 153 -21.11 -3.58 0.18
C MET A 153 -20.62 -4.17 1.50
N LYS A 154 -20.60 -3.40 2.60
CA LYS A 154 -20.27 -3.91 3.95
C LYS A 154 -21.23 -5.02 4.37
N ALA A 155 -22.53 -4.82 4.17
CA ALA A 155 -23.57 -5.80 4.52
C ALA A 155 -23.44 -7.11 3.72
N SER A 156 -22.98 -7.05 2.48
CA SER A 156 -22.72 -8.22 1.64
C SER A 156 -21.46 -8.98 2.04
N GLY A 157 -20.56 -8.33 2.76
CA GLY A 157 -19.24 -8.83 3.13
C GLY A 157 -18.20 -8.68 2.01
N ILE A 158 -16.96 -8.38 2.41
CA ILE A 158 -15.83 -8.16 1.50
C ILE A 158 -15.05 -9.45 1.33
N ASP A 159 -14.76 -9.85 0.08
CA ASP A 159 -14.05 -11.10 -0.21
C ASP A 159 -12.54 -10.98 -0.03
N LEU A 160 -11.97 -9.80 -0.38
CA LEU A 160 -10.53 -9.56 -0.28
C LEU A 160 -10.25 -8.15 0.20
N ILE A 161 -9.60 -8.05 1.34
CA ILE A 161 -9.03 -6.81 1.85
C ILE A 161 -7.52 -6.92 1.74
N VAL A 162 -6.89 -5.89 1.18
CA VAL A 162 -5.43 -5.81 1.12
C VAL A 162 -4.94 -4.47 1.64
N SER A 163 -3.72 -4.43 2.16
CA SER A 163 -3.12 -3.19 2.60
C SER A 163 -1.61 -3.26 2.67
N ASN A 164 -0.98 -2.15 2.31
CA ASN A 164 0.40 -1.79 2.64
C ASN A 164 0.34 -0.44 3.38
N PRO A 165 -0.07 -0.42 4.65
CA PRO A 165 -0.27 0.80 5.40
C PRO A 165 1.05 1.48 5.79
N PRO A 166 1.01 2.76 6.22
CA PRO A 166 2.11 3.37 6.94
C PRO A 166 2.49 2.52 8.17
N TYR A 167 3.81 2.38 8.41
CA TYR A 167 4.29 1.58 9.54
C TYR A 167 5.57 2.13 10.20
N ILE A 168 5.99 3.34 9.86
CA ILE A 168 7.08 4.01 10.58
C ILE A 168 6.51 4.65 11.84
N ALA A 169 7.16 4.36 12.99
CA ALA A 169 6.73 4.93 14.26
C ALA A 169 6.95 6.44 14.29
N SER A 170 5.92 7.19 14.62
CA SER A 170 6.06 8.59 14.96
C SER A 170 6.73 8.74 16.34
N SER A 171 7.63 9.71 16.48
CA SER A 171 8.25 10.05 17.75
C SER A 171 8.28 11.55 17.96
N ALA A 172 8.47 11.98 19.21
CA ALA A 172 8.61 13.40 19.52
C ALA A 172 9.83 14.06 18.82
N GLU A 173 10.79 13.26 18.38
CA GLU A 173 12.00 13.70 17.68
C GLU A 173 11.81 13.77 16.15
N ILE A 174 10.89 12.95 15.62
CA ILE A 174 10.52 12.93 14.20
C ILE A 174 9.13 13.56 14.09
N GLN A 175 9.11 14.87 13.95
CA GLN A 175 7.92 15.63 13.63
C GLN A 175 7.84 15.75 12.10
N ASP A 176 6.62 15.68 11.54
CA ASP A 176 6.35 15.85 10.11
C ASP A 176 6.68 14.64 9.19
N LEU A 177 6.42 13.40 9.67
CA LEU A 177 6.39 12.26 8.75
C LEU A 177 5.33 12.51 7.65
N PRO A 178 5.64 12.18 6.39
CA PRO A 178 4.61 12.13 5.35
C PRO A 178 3.48 11.16 5.74
N ILE A 179 2.24 11.45 5.31
CA ILE A 179 1.07 10.61 5.58
C ILE A 179 1.33 9.13 5.26
N TYR A 180 2.08 8.86 4.17
CA TYR A 180 2.37 7.49 3.74
C TYR A 180 3.32 6.72 4.69
N ALA A 181 3.97 7.39 5.63
CA ALA A 181 4.98 6.78 6.50
C ALA A 181 4.50 6.62 7.94
N ASP A 182 3.65 7.53 8.44
CA ASP A 182 3.24 7.59 9.85
C ASP A 182 2.30 6.42 10.21
N GLY A 183 2.87 5.38 10.80
CA GLY A 183 2.17 4.19 11.30
C GLY A 183 1.60 4.35 12.72
N GLY A 184 1.82 5.48 13.36
CA GLY A 184 1.32 5.79 14.69
C GLY A 184 2.15 5.19 15.83
N ALA A 185 1.46 4.80 16.89
CA ALA A 185 2.02 4.20 18.09
C ALA A 185 2.47 2.73 17.89
N GLU A 186 2.85 2.06 18.99
CA GLU A 186 3.23 0.64 19.00
C GLU A 186 4.30 0.30 17.95
N PHE A 187 5.36 1.10 17.88
CA PHE A 187 6.41 0.96 16.84
C PHE A 187 5.90 1.05 15.41
N GLY A 188 4.82 1.83 15.17
CA GLY A 188 4.23 2.00 13.86
C GLY A 188 3.17 0.96 13.49
N LEU A 189 2.77 0.08 14.39
CA LEU A 189 1.80 -0.99 14.13
C LEU A 189 0.33 -0.57 14.28
N ASP A 190 0.03 0.62 14.83
CA ASP A 190 -1.32 1.05 15.19
C ASP A 190 -2.28 0.98 13.98
N ILE A 191 -1.88 1.53 12.85
CA ILE A 191 -2.70 1.51 11.63
C ILE A 191 -2.89 0.07 11.11
N SER A 192 -1.82 -0.73 11.10
CA SER A 192 -1.87 -2.13 10.65
C SER A 192 -2.84 -2.98 11.48
N LEU A 193 -2.82 -2.81 12.80
CA LEU A 193 -3.70 -3.53 13.73
C LEU A 193 -5.16 -3.10 13.56
N ARG A 194 -5.42 -1.79 13.44
CA ARG A 194 -6.77 -1.28 13.19
C ARG A 194 -7.34 -1.79 11.86
N ILE A 195 -6.52 -1.89 10.81
CA ILE A 195 -6.96 -2.46 9.52
C ILE A 195 -7.44 -3.89 9.71
N VAL A 196 -6.74 -4.71 10.49
CA VAL A 196 -7.16 -6.08 10.77
C VAL A 196 -8.43 -6.11 11.62
N GLU A 197 -8.44 -5.42 12.76
CA GLU A 197 -9.56 -5.45 13.71
C GLU A 197 -10.87 -4.93 13.07
N GLU A 198 -10.82 -3.77 12.41
CA GLU A 198 -11.99 -3.21 11.72
C GLU A 198 -12.38 -4.05 10.49
N GLY A 199 -11.39 -4.53 9.71
CA GLY A 199 -11.61 -5.33 8.51
C GLY A 199 -12.30 -6.66 8.78
N MET A 200 -11.97 -7.32 9.90
CA MET A 200 -12.63 -8.57 10.30
C MET A 200 -14.14 -8.42 10.47
N SER A 201 -14.62 -7.24 10.86
CA SER A 201 -16.05 -6.99 11.06
C SER A 201 -16.87 -7.03 9.76
N ILE A 202 -16.24 -6.62 8.64
CA ILE A 202 -16.87 -6.49 7.32
C ILE A 202 -16.45 -7.57 6.32
N LEU A 203 -15.56 -8.48 6.73
CA LEU A 203 -15.10 -9.57 5.87
C LEU A 203 -16.24 -10.58 5.61
N SER A 204 -16.35 -11.09 4.39
CA SER A 204 -17.29 -12.16 4.08
C SER A 204 -16.89 -13.44 4.83
N PRO A 205 -17.79 -14.45 4.97
CA PRO A 205 -17.48 -15.69 5.70
C PRO A 205 -16.25 -16.44 5.15
N THR A 206 -15.97 -16.28 3.87
CA THR A 206 -14.82 -16.88 3.17
C THR A 206 -13.77 -15.86 2.77
N GLY A 207 -13.93 -14.62 3.22
CA GLY A 207 -13.05 -13.52 2.88
C GLY A 207 -11.67 -13.63 3.52
N VAL A 208 -10.71 -12.94 2.93
CA VAL A 208 -9.30 -12.96 3.32
C VAL A 208 -8.78 -11.53 3.45
N ILE A 209 -7.96 -11.29 4.48
CA ILE A 209 -7.15 -10.08 4.59
C ILE A 209 -5.71 -10.45 4.24
N ILE A 210 -5.07 -9.70 3.35
CA ILE A 210 -3.64 -9.80 3.07
C ILE A 210 -3.01 -8.46 3.44
N ILE A 211 -2.15 -8.46 4.44
CA ILE A 211 -1.51 -7.24 4.94
C ILE A 211 0.01 -7.36 4.88
N TYR A 212 0.64 -6.32 4.37
CA TYR A 212 2.07 -6.07 4.45
C TYR A 212 2.33 -5.02 5.53
N THR A 213 3.37 -5.20 6.34
CA THR A 213 3.78 -4.16 7.30
C THR A 213 5.24 -4.33 7.72
N GLY A 214 5.80 -3.32 8.40
CA GLY A 214 7.09 -3.39 9.06
C GLY A 214 6.94 -3.73 10.54
N VAL A 215 7.79 -4.60 11.05
CA VAL A 215 7.81 -5.01 12.45
C VAL A 215 9.17 -4.74 13.07
N ALA A 216 9.19 -3.90 14.08
CA ALA A 216 10.39 -3.59 14.85
C ALA A 216 10.75 -4.76 15.76
N ILE A 217 11.99 -5.25 15.68
CA ILE A 217 12.51 -6.33 16.51
C ILE A 217 13.42 -5.75 17.58
N PRO A 218 13.06 -5.83 18.88
CA PRO A 218 13.86 -5.26 19.95
C PRO A 218 15.22 -5.95 20.09
N VAL A 219 16.25 -5.17 20.50
CA VAL A 219 17.58 -5.72 20.80
C VAL A 219 17.51 -6.72 21.97
N ALA A 220 16.74 -6.40 23.01
CA ALA A 220 16.59 -7.23 24.20
C ALA A 220 15.82 -8.54 23.94
N GLU A 221 14.97 -8.58 22.92
CA GLU A 221 14.08 -9.69 22.63
C GLU A 221 14.12 -10.02 21.10
N PRO A 222 15.25 -10.55 20.59
CA PRO A 222 15.48 -10.70 19.13
C PRO A 222 14.56 -11.70 18.42
N GLY A 223 13.80 -12.48 19.20
CA GLY A 223 12.79 -13.42 18.69
C GLY A 223 11.35 -12.92 18.81
N ARG A 224 11.13 -11.73 19.38
CA ARG A 224 9.79 -11.20 19.58
C ARG A 224 9.28 -10.52 18.31
N ASP A 225 8.11 -10.92 17.88
CA ASP A 225 7.36 -10.30 16.79
C ASP A 225 6.04 -9.76 17.36
N ALA A 226 6.01 -8.46 17.65
CA ALA A 226 4.87 -7.81 18.29
C ALA A 226 3.61 -7.83 17.40
N PHE A 227 3.76 -7.82 16.08
CA PHE A 227 2.62 -7.88 15.17
C PHE A 227 1.99 -9.28 15.19
N LEU A 228 2.79 -10.34 15.10
CA LEU A 228 2.30 -11.70 15.19
C LEU A 228 1.62 -11.99 16.53
N GLU A 229 2.25 -11.59 17.65
CA GLU A 229 1.66 -11.70 19.00
C GLU A 229 0.28 -11.03 19.08
N ARG A 230 0.14 -9.83 18.51
CA ARG A 230 -1.13 -9.11 18.48
C ARG A 230 -2.16 -9.80 17.60
N LEU A 231 -1.79 -10.25 16.40
CA LEU A 231 -2.70 -10.98 15.50
C LEU A 231 -3.26 -12.24 16.17
N GLU A 232 -2.42 -13.00 16.88
CA GLU A 232 -2.84 -14.21 17.59
C GLU A 232 -3.77 -13.93 18.79
N SER A 233 -3.71 -12.70 19.33
CA SER A 233 -4.55 -12.25 20.44
C SER A 233 -5.90 -11.67 20.01
N VAL A 234 -6.08 -11.29 18.73
CA VAL A 234 -7.34 -10.73 18.24
C VAL A 234 -8.39 -11.84 18.13
N GLU A 235 -9.53 -11.65 18.80
CA GLU A 235 -10.62 -12.62 18.80
C GLU A 235 -11.18 -12.82 17.38
N GLY A 236 -11.39 -14.07 17.00
CA GLY A 236 -11.96 -14.41 15.69
C GLY A 236 -10.98 -14.33 14.51
N VAL A 237 -9.71 -14.03 14.73
CA VAL A 237 -8.67 -14.02 13.69
C VAL A 237 -7.96 -15.38 13.64
N GLU A 238 -7.79 -15.93 12.45
CA GLU A 238 -6.88 -17.03 12.14
C GLU A 238 -5.76 -16.51 11.24
N VAL A 239 -4.51 -16.67 11.67
CA VAL A 239 -3.33 -16.41 10.86
C VAL A 239 -3.08 -17.62 9.99
N VAL A 240 -3.38 -17.52 8.69
CA VAL A 240 -3.26 -18.63 7.72
C VAL A 240 -1.82 -18.75 7.21
N GLU A 241 -1.17 -17.60 6.95
CA GLU A 241 0.22 -17.52 6.57
C GLU A 241 0.85 -16.27 7.20
N TYR A 242 2.10 -16.41 7.64
CA TYR A 242 2.92 -15.31 8.11
C TYR A 242 4.32 -15.47 7.56
N THR A 243 4.78 -14.52 6.77
CA THR A 243 6.04 -14.64 6.03
C THR A 243 6.90 -13.40 6.22
N ILE A 244 8.17 -13.59 6.62
CA ILE A 244 9.17 -12.52 6.60
C ILE A 244 9.60 -12.33 5.13
N LEU A 245 9.26 -11.16 4.58
CA LEU A 245 9.51 -10.80 3.19
C LEU A 245 10.89 -10.17 3.00
N HIS A 246 11.32 -9.41 4.01
CA HIS A 246 12.66 -8.82 4.08
C HIS A 246 13.13 -8.77 5.55
N PRO A 247 14.36 -9.18 5.83
CA PRO A 247 14.83 -9.29 7.21
C PRO A 247 15.12 -7.96 7.88
N ASP A 248 15.44 -6.91 7.12
CA ASP A 248 15.81 -5.59 7.63
C ASP A 248 15.53 -4.51 6.59
N MET A 249 14.42 -3.79 6.79
CA MET A 249 14.05 -2.60 6.03
C MET A 249 14.47 -1.36 6.83
N TRP A 250 14.78 -0.27 6.14
CA TRP A 250 15.05 1.03 6.76
C TRP A 250 16.14 1.02 7.84
N PRO A 251 17.34 0.46 7.56
CA PRO A 251 18.42 0.40 8.54
C PRO A 251 18.87 1.80 9.02
N GLU A 252 18.56 2.86 8.26
CA GLU A 252 18.81 4.24 8.63
C GLU A 252 17.96 4.75 9.81
N GLU A 253 16.83 4.10 10.10
CA GLU A 253 15.95 4.44 11.23
C GLU A 253 16.43 3.81 12.56
N ILE A 254 17.27 2.77 12.48
CA ILE A 254 17.72 2.00 13.64
C ILE A 254 18.63 2.86 14.54
N GLY A 255 18.43 2.73 15.88
CA GLY A 255 19.18 3.47 16.88
C GLY A 255 18.76 4.92 17.06
N ARG A 256 17.60 5.33 16.54
CA ARG A 256 17.07 6.69 16.62
C ARG A 256 15.63 6.70 17.12
N GLY A 257 15.25 7.74 17.85
CA GLY A 257 13.88 8.00 18.27
C GLY A 257 13.18 6.77 18.83
N ALA A 258 12.04 6.41 18.25
CA ALA A 258 11.26 5.23 18.63
C ALA A 258 12.01 3.90 18.42
N TYR A 259 13.06 3.89 17.58
CA TYR A 259 13.85 2.70 17.24
C TYR A 259 15.21 2.65 17.94
N ALA A 260 15.42 3.40 19.04
CA ALA A 260 16.70 3.46 19.78
C ALA A 260 17.15 2.07 20.27
N ASP A 261 16.20 1.23 20.72
CA ASP A 261 16.45 -0.11 21.25
C ASP A 261 15.99 -1.23 20.28
N VAL A 262 15.91 -0.91 18.98
CA VAL A 262 15.50 -1.84 17.92
C VAL A 262 16.73 -2.33 17.16
N SER A 263 16.79 -3.64 16.90
CA SER A 263 17.89 -4.26 16.16
C SER A 263 17.69 -4.23 14.65
N ARG A 264 16.43 -4.29 14.18
CA ARG A 264 16.03 -4.26 12.77
C ARG A 264 14.53 -4.02 12.64
N ILE A 265 14.10 -3.63 11.45
CA ILE A 265 12.69 -3.59 11.06
C ILE A 265 12.46 -4.66 9.98
N GLN A 266 11.72 -5.71 10.30
CA GLN A 266 11.38 -6.76 9.34
C GLN A 266 10.16 -6.35 8.52
N ALA A 267 10.21 -6.55 7.20
CA ALA A 267 9.00 -6.50 6.40
C ALA A 267 8.31 -7.86 6.43
N VAL A 268 7.04 -7.89 6.79
CA VAL A 268 6.24 -9.10 6.89
C VAL A 268 4.99 -9.04 6.01
N GLY A 269 4.52 -10.20 5.57
CA GLY A 269 3.23 -10.39 4.93
C GLY A 269 2.41 -11.38 5.74
N ALA A 270 1.16 -11.02 6.06
CA ALA A 270 0.24 -11.91 6.76
C ALA A 270 -1.03 -12.14 5.92
N VAL A 271 -1.51 -13.38 5.92
CA VAL A 271 -2.78 -13.79 5.35
C VAL A 271 -3.69 -14.22 6.50
N LEU A 272 -4.82 -13.54 6.61
CA LEU A 272 -5.73 -13.67 7.74
C LEU A 272 -7.14 -14.00 7.24
N ARG A 273 -7.88 -14.77 8.02
CA ARG A 273 -9.30 -15.04 7.80
C ARG A 273 -10.05 -15.15 9.13
N ARG A 274 -11.37 -15.24 9.05
CA ARG A 274 -12.17 -15.54 10.24
C ARG A 274 -11.85 -16.95 10.75
N ARG A 275 -11.66 -17.07 12.06
CA ARG A 275 -11.58 -18.37 12.72
C ARG A 275 -12.96 -19.02 12.71
N THR A 276 -13.06 -20.19 12.14
CA THR A 276 -14.31 -20.99 12.07
C THR A 276 -14.59 -21.72 13.37
#